data_9c7c6649d7195eb76cbfc1898d80a50a
#
_entry.id   9c7c6649d7195eb76cbfc1898d80a50a
#
_cell.length_a   1.000
_cell.length_b   1.000
_cell.length_c   1.000
_cell.angle_alpha   90.00
_cell.angle_beta   90.00
_cell.angle_gamma   90.00
#
_symmetry.space_group_name_H-M   'P 1'
#
loop_
_entity.id
_entity.type
_entity.pdbx_description
1 polymer ?
#
loop_
_entity_poly.entity_id
_entity_poly.type
_entity_poly.pdbx_seq_one_letter_code
_entity_poly.pdbx_strand_id
1 'polypeptide(L)'
;MKKILYIICAISAICGFTACNSFLDEHTPQGVLSDEQVKTPENAEAMVVSAYAIFTSAEDINSSFSMWNFDVRSDDAYKGGNGTSDGDVFHQLEIQQGVLTTNWNINDMWVRLYNCISRVNSAIALLNTTGDDFKMKSQRLAEMKFLRAYAHFLLKRLYKNIPFVVNENLTYEEYNTLSNTEYNNDEGWQVIIDDLMEAYNTLPATQQDKGRPTKAAAAAFLAKVYLYKAYRQDDEKSNQVTSINKGDLEKVIEFTNPTLYANYGLENDIHNNFRPEEQYENGIESIWAIQYSRNDGSTYGNLNWSYGLIPPNIPGATDGGCDFYKPSQNLVNAFHTGDNGLPLFNTFNQKKYDMAVDNADPRLFLTVGMPGLPYMFNKNFMMEETSIWSRSNGLYGYHVSLKQNVDPALIGEYLIKGSYWASSMNRIVFRYADVLLMRAEAYAQLGNTDQAIALVNQIRTRAAGSTQMIASYPSTYGVKMYIANYKGSYNKDEAVEIVKMERRLEMAMESERFFDLVRWGDAATVLNKYFAEEISSCAIYSNAHFTANKDEYLPIPFSQLSASNGHYTQNIGNW
;
A
#
# COMPACT_ATOMS: atom_id res chain seq x y z
N MET A 1 -79.42 -36.61 -6.97
CA MET A 1 -78.15 -36.09 -7.59
C MET A 1 -77.79 -34.68 -7.24
N LYS A 2 -78.71 -33.71 -7.24
CA LYS A 2 -78.33 -32.28 -6.91
C LYS A 2 -77.84 -32.09 -5.45
N LYS A 3 -78.39 -32.81 -4.44
CA LYS A 3 -77.92 -32.66 -3.05
C LYS A 3 -76.52 -33.28 -2.77
N ILE A 4 -76.11 -34.30 -3.51
CA ILE A 4 -74.78 -34.90 -3.43
C ILE A 4 -73.74 -33.99 -4.06
N LEU A 5 -74.11 -33.25 -5.12
CA LEU A 5 -73.19 -32.28 -5.76
C LEU A 5 -72.86 -31.10 -4.87
N TYR A 6 -73.85 -30.59 -4.10
CA TYR A 6 -73.62 -29.50 -3.13
C TYR A 6 -72.74 -29.91 -1.94
N ILE A 7 -72.83 -31.18 -1.49
CA ILE A 7 -71.99 -31.70 -0.40
C ILE A 7 -70.58 -31.90 -0.88
N ILE A 8 -70.35 -32.34 -2.10
CA ILE A 8 -69.02 -32.49 -2.70
C ILE A 8 -68.37 -31.10 -2.92
N CYS A 9 -69.12 -30.12 -3.40
CA CYS A 9 -68.64 -28.75 -3.55
C CYS A 9 -68.33 -28.07 -2.18
N ALA A 10 -69.12 -28.33 -1.13
CA ALA A 10 -68.87 -27.80 0.21
C ALA A 10 -67.64 -28.44 0.86
N ILE A 11 -67.42 -29.75 0.69
CA ILE A 11 -66.22 -30.44 1.19
C ILE A 11 -64.95 -30.00 0.42
N SER A 12 -65.04 -29.78 -0.88
CA SER A 12 -63.93 -29.25 -1.69
C SER A 12 -63.57 -27.80 -1.33
N ALA A 13 -64.53 -26.96 -0.93
CA ALA A 13 -64.26 -25.60 -0.47
C ALA A 13 -63.64 -25.59 0.95
N ILE A 14 -63.98 -26.52 1.83
CA ILE A 14 -63.41 -26.60 3.18
C ILE A 14 -61.99 -27.17 3.15
N CYS A 15 -61.68 -28.10 2.25
CA CYS A 15 -60.30 -28.61 2.05
C CYS A 15 -59.38 -27.60 1.34
N GLY A 16 -59.92 -26.61 0.63
CA GLY A 16 -59.12 -25.56 -0.04
C GLY A 16 -58.61 -24.44 0.91
N PHE A 17 -59.21 -24.30 2.06
CA PHE A 17 -58.81 -23.25 3.02
C PHE A 17 -57.77 -23.70 4.07
N THR A 18 -57.51 -25.00 4.20
CA THR A 18 -56.50 -25.52 5.13
C THR A 18 -55.17 -25.89 4.46
N ALA A 19 -55.07 -25.78 3.14
CA ALA A 19 -53.85 -26.15 2.40
C ALA A 19 -52.90 -25.00 2.07
N CYS A 20 -53.24 -23.76 2.45
CA CYS A 20 -52.44 -22.59 2.05
C CYS A 20 -51.69 -21.89 3.18
N ASN A 21 -51.87 -22.25 4.45
CA ASN A 21 -51.20 -21.56 5.53
C ASN A 21 -49.76 -22.06 5.82
N SER A 22 -49.41 -23.29 5.41
CA SER A 22 -48.05 -23.81 5.61
C SER A 22 -47.15 -23.65 4.40
N PHE A 23 -47.71 -23.26 3.22
CA PHE A 23 -46.92 -23.06 1.99
C PHE A 23 -46.41 -21.61 1.87
N LEU A 24 -47.01 -20.69 2.61
CA LEU A 24 -46.58 -19.27 2.68
C LEU A 24 -45.79 -18.95 3.94
N ASP A 25 -45.74 -19.88 4.92
CA ASP A 25 -44.90 -19.76 6.09
C ASP A 25 -43.47 -20.21 5.74
N GLU A 26 -42.65 -19.22 5.41
CA GLU A 26 -41.23 -19.14 5.71
C GLU A 26 -40.32 -20.31 5.29
N HIS A 27 -40.40 -20.78 4.09
CA HIS A 27 -39.24 -21.43 3.50
C HIS A 27 -38.38 -20.33 2.85
N THR A 28 -37.31 -19.94 3.53
CA THR A 28 -36.26 -19.14 2.93
C THR A 28 -35.95 -19.69 1.54
N PRO A 29 -35.97 -18.90 0.47
CA PRO A 29 -35.64 -19.39 -0.86
C PRO A 29 -34.33 -20.17 -0.83
N GLN A 30 -34.22 -21.23 -1.62
CA GLN A 30 -33.03 -22.07 -1.63
C GLN A 30 -31.79 -21.21 -1.93
N GLY A 31 -30.82 -21.22 -1.00
CA GLY A 31 -29.61 -20.40 -1.08
C GLY A 31 -29.69 -19.04 -0.34
N VAL A 32 -30.82 -18.75 0.37
CA VAL A 32 -30.95 -17.59 1.24
C VAL A 32 -30.97 -18.08 2.70
N LEU A 33 -30.16 -17.49 3.55
CA LEU A 33 -30.15 -17.78 4.98
C LEU A 33 -31.20 -16.89 5.68
N SER A 34 -31.91 -17.43 6.69
CA SER A 34 -32.72 -16.60 7.58
C SER A 34 -31.84 -15.74 8.49
N ASP A 35 -32.39 -14.66 9.04
CA ASP A 35 -31.68 -13.79 9.97
C ASP A 35 -31.06 -14.55 11.15
N GLU A 36 -31.73 -15.59 11.65
CA GLU A 36 -31.21 -16.44 12.74
C GLU A 36 -30.07 -17.33 12.26
N GLN A 37 -30.16 -17.87 11.05
CA GLN A 37 -29.11 -18.69 10.45
C GLN A 37 -27.85 -17.86 10.14
N VAL A 38 -27.99 -16.58 9.81
CA VAL A 38 -26.86 -15.67 9.53
C VAL A 38 -26.09 -15.35 10.82
N LYS A 39 -26.76 -15.24 11.97
CA LYS A 39 -26.17 -14.80 13.25
C LYS A 39 -25.39 -15.89 14.00
N THR A 40 -24.96 -16.95 13.34
CA THR A 40 -24.14 -18.01 13.96
C THR A 40 -22.65 -17.63 14.00
N PRO A 41 -21.88 -18.23 14.94
CA PRO A 41 -20.43 -18.03 14.99
C PRO A 41 -19.71 -18.34 13.67
N GLU A 42 -20.13 -19.41 12.97
CA GLU A 42 -19.55 -19.84 11.70
C GLU A 42 -19.77 -18.81 10.60
N ASN A 43 -20.98 -18.27 10.48
CA ASN A 43 -21.30 -17.25 9.49
C ASN A 43 -20.66 -15.90 9.83
N ALA A 44 -20.54 -15.55 11.12
CA ALA A 44 -19.79 -14.38 11.55
C ALA A 44 -18.30 -14.49 11.19
N GLU A 45 -17.66 -15.65 11.41
CA GLU A 45 -16.27 -15.90 11.00
C GLU A 45 -16.12 -15.87 9.47
N ALA A 46 -17.06 -16.46 8.71
CA ALA A 46 -17.05 -16.40 7.25
C ALA A 46 -17.14 -14.97 6.71
N MET A 47 -17.95 -14.10 7.35
CA MET A 47 -18.02 -12.68 6.99
C MET A 47 -16.74 -11.94 7.31
N VAL A 48 -16.09 -12.23 8.44
CA VAL A 48 -14.77 -11.72 8.79
C VAL A 48 -13.74 -12.12 7.73
N VAL A 49 -13.67 -13.39 7.33
CA VAL A 49 -12.78 -13.85 6.26
C VAL A 49 -13.08 -13.15 4.94
N SER A 50 -14.36 -12.95 4.61
CA SER A 50 -14.76 -12.18 3.43
C SER A 50 -14.28 -10.72 3.46
N ALA A 51 -14.21 -10.10 4.65
CA ALA A 51 -13.66 -8.76 4.82
C ALA A 51 -12.13 -8.71 4.62
N TYR A 52 -11.40 -9.77 4.94
CA TYR A 52 -9.98 -9.88 4.54
C TYR A 52 -9.84 -10.10 3.04
N ALA A 53 -10.65 -10.99 2.47
CA ALA A 53 -10.55 -11.37 1.06
C ALA A 53 -10.72 -10.19 0.10
N ILE A 54 -11.54 -9.17 0.45
CA ILE A 54 -11.72 -8.01 -0.43
C ILE A 54 -10.44 -7.20 -0.60
N PHE A 55 -9.52 -7.20 0.38
CA PHE A 55 -8.22 -6.54 0.26
C PHE A 55 -7.23 -7.30 -0.64
N THR A 56 -7.51 -8.55 -0.96
CA THR A 56 -6.64 -9.41 -1.78
C THR A 56 -7.20 -9.70 -3.16
N SER A 57 -8.49 -9.44 -3.41
CA SER A 57 -9.11 -9.77 -4.68
C SER A 57 -8.55 -8.92 -5.84
N ALA A 58 -8.58 -9.46 -7.06
CA ALA A 58 -8.10 -8.77 -8.26
C ALA A 58 -8.88 -7.48 -8.58
N GLU A 59 -10.05 -7.31 -7.97
CA GLU A 59 -10.93 -6.15 -8.18
C GLU A 59 -10.83 -5.11 -7.07
N ASP A 60 -10.00 -5.34 -6.05
CA ASP A 60 -9.83 -4.43 -4.92
C ASP A 60 -8.61 -3.49 -5.08
N ILE A 61 -8.26 -2.81 -3.99
CA ILE A 61 -7.15 -1.85 -3.93
C ILE A 61 -5.80 -2.45 -4.35
N ASN A 62 -5.61 -3.76 -4.28
CA ASN A 62 -4.37 -4.44 -4.65
C ASN A 62 -4.38 -4.93 -6.11
N SER A 63 -5.38 -4.56 -6.91
CA SER A 63 -5.40 -4.83 -8.34
C SER A 63 -4.31 -4.07 -9.08
N SER A 64 -4.00 -4.52 -10.31
CA SER A 64 -2.84 -4.08 -11.09
C SER A 64 -2.71 -2.57 -11.32
N PHE A 65 -3.72 -1.77 -11.04
CA PHE A 65 -3.70 -0.35 -11.31
C PHE A 65 -3.70 0.55 -10.07
N SER A 66 -3.69 -0.02 -8.86
CA SER A 66 -3.87 0.78 -7.65
C SER A 66 -2.58 1.08 -6.89
N MET A 67 -1.72 0.10 -6.63
CA MET A 67 -0.61 0.30 -5.67
C MET A 67 0.61 0.98 -6.27
N TRP A 68 1.07 0.58 -7.45
CA TRP A 68 2.27 1.15 -8.04
C TRP A 68 2.13 2.59 -8.53
N ASN A 69 0.91 3.10 -8.68
CA ASN A 69 0.64 4.50 -8.93
C ASN A 69 1.23 5.45 -7.88
N PHE A 70 1.44 4.97 -6.67
CA PHE A 70 1.85 5.84 -5.59
C PHE A 70 3.28 6.34 -5.79
N ASP A 71 4.22 5.46 -6.15
CA ASP A 71 5.60 5.89 -6.42
C ASP A 71 5.77 6.54 -7.81
N VAL A 72 4.92 6.22 -8.77
CA VAL A 72 4.91 6.90 -10.09
C VAL A 72 4.65 8.41 -9.97
N ARG A 73 4.01 8.85 -8.88
CA ARG A 73 3.84 10.27 -8.55
C ARG A 73 5.08 10.90 -7.90
N SER A 74 6.14 10.13 -7.63
CA SER A 74 7.34 10.55 -6.92
C SER A 74 8.57 10.63 -7.83
N ASP A 75 9.71 10.96 -7.23
CA ASP A 75 11.02 10.95 -7.88
C ASP A 75 11.68 9.55 -7.91
N ASP A 76 11.00 8.50 -7.43
CA ASP A 76 11.56 7.14 -7.38
C ASP A 76 11.21 6.28 -8.58
N ALA A 77 10.07 6.52 -9.27
CA ALA A 77 9.63 5.63 -10.34
C ALA A 77 9.06 6.36 -11.56
N TYR A 78 9.38 5.82 -12.75
CA TYR A 78 8.67 6.10 -13.99
C TYR A 78 7.45 5.18 -14.12
N LYS A 79 6.47 5.63 -14.89
CA LYS A 79 5.32 4.80 -15.26
C LYS A 79 5.75 3.54 -16.03
N GLY A 80 6.60 3.70 -17.02
CA GLY A 80 7.00 2.60 -17.90
C GLY A 80 5.95 2.25 -18.96
N GLY A 81 5.89 0.98 -19.35
CA GLY A 81 5.02 0.48 -20.42
C GLY A 81 5.48 0.86 -21.82
N ASN A 82 4.58 0.81 -22.80
CA ASN A 82 4.88 1.08 -24.20
C ASN A 82 4.58 2.55 -24.58
N GLY A 83 5.32 3.49 -23.98
CA GLY A 83 5.16 4.92 -24.23
C GLY A 83 4.07 5.58 -23.39
N THR A 84 3.85 6.88 -23.59
CA THR A 84 2.96 7.70 -22.76
C THR A 84 1.48 7.35 -22.90
N SER A 85 1.06 6.84 -24.06
CA SER A 85 -0.33 6.43 -24.33
C SER A 85 -0.70 5.05 -23.73
N ASP A 86 0.28 4.23 -23.37
CA ASP A 86 0.05 2.94 -22.70
C ASP A 86 -0.23 3.22 -21.20
N GLY A 87 -1.50 3.31 -20.83
CA GLY A 87 -1.93 3.77 -19.52
C GLY A 87 -1.77 5.29 -19.36
N ASP A 88 -2.39 6.07 -20.24
CA ASP A 88 -2.34 7.54 -20.28
C ASP A 88 -2.79 8.20 -18.97
N VAL A 89 -3.75 7.63 -18.27
CA VAL A 89 -4.21 8.10 -16.95
C VAL A 89 -3.10 8.04 -15.88
N PHE A 90 -2.18 7.08 -15.99
CA PHE A 90 -1.01 6.98 -15.11
C PHE A 90 0.09 7.95 -15.54
N HIS A 91 0.21 8.20 -16.85
CA HIS A 91 1.13 9.22 -17.36
C HIS A 91 0.73 10.62 -16.86
N GLN A 92 -0.57 10.94 -16.82
CA GLN A 92 -1.05 12.19 -16.23
C GLN A 92 -0.60 12.34 -14.77
N LEU A 93 -0.67 11.26 -13.98
CA LEU A 93 -0.21 11.25 -12.58
C LEU A 93 1.32 11.33 -12.46
N GLU A 94 2.06 10.71 -13.39
CA GLU A 94 3.52 10.75 -13.46
C GLU A 94 4.07 12.17 -13.66
N ILE A 95 3.47 12.93 -14.58
CA ILE A 95 3.90 14.30 -14.90
C ILE A 95 3.12 15.38 -14.13
N GLN A 96 2.13 14.99 -13.32
CA GLN A 96 1.23 15.87 -12.56
C GLN A 96 0.52 16.90 -13.46
N GLN A 97 0.21 16.53 -14.71
CA GLN A 97 -0.45 17.41 -15.67
C GLN A 97 -1.60 16.70 -16.38
N GLY A 98 -2.67 17.44 -16.64
CA GLY A 98 -3.86 16.92 -17.32
C GLY A 98 -4.68 15.95 -16.47
N VAL A 99 -4.46 15.88 -15.17
CA VAL A 99 -5.25 15.06 -14.25
C VAL A 99 -6.66 15.63 -14.17
N LEU A 100 -7.64 14.82 -14.58
CA LEU A 100 -9.06 15.21 -14.59
C LEU A 100 -9.84 14.48 -13.49
N THR A 101 -10.90 15.10 -13.02
CA THR A 101 -11.86 14.49 -12.08
C THR A 101 -12.58 13.26 -12.68
N THR A 102 -12.55 13.12 -14.00
CA THR A 102 -13.07 11.96 -14.75
C THR A 102 -12.04 10.86 -14.99
N ASN A 103 -10.81 10.98 -14.49
CA ASN A 103 -9.82 9.94 -14.57
C ASN A 103 -10.36 8.66 -13.89
N TRP A 104 -10.50 7.60 -14.68
CA TRP A 104 -11.14 6.35 -14.22
C TRP A 104 -10.36 5.68 -13.08
N ASN A 105 -9.02 5.76 -13.08
CA ASN A 105 -8.21 5.13 -12.03
C ASN A 105 -8.42 5.82 -10.68
N ILE A 106 -8.55 7.14 -10.65
CA ILE A 106 -8.87 7.89 -9.44
C ILE A 106 -10.23 7.47 -8.88
N ASN A 107 -11.24 7.33 -9.74
CA ASN A 107 -12.55 6.84 -9.30
C ASN A 107 -12.52 5.38 -8.85
N ASP A 108 -11.78 4.54 -9.55
CA ASP A 108 -11.66 3.10 -9.22
C ASP A 108 -11.06 2.90 -7.83
N MET A 109 -9.97 3.60 -7.50
CA MET A 109 -9.37 3.57 -6.16
C MET A 109 -10.35 4.01 -5.06
N TRP A 110 -11.13 5.07 -5.29
CA TRP A 110 -12.17 5.51 -4.38
C TRP A 110 -13.21 4.41 -4.13
N VAL A 111 -13.81 3.90 -5.20
CA VAL A 111 -14.87 2.88 -5.12
C VAL A 111 -14.37 1.60 -4.43
N ARG A 112 -13.17 1.11 -4.77
CA ARG A 112 -12.60 -0.10 -4.18
C ARG A 112 -12.37 0.04 -2.68
N LEU A 113 -11.84 1.17 -2.24
CA LEU A 113 -11.62 1.42 -0.82
C LEU A 113 -12.93 1.51 -0.03
N TYR A 114 -13.97 2.16 -0.60
CA TYR A 114 -15.28 2.16 0.05
C TYR A 114 -15.97 0.80 0.01
N ASN A 115 -15.72 -0.04 -0.99
CA ASN A 115 -16.16 -1.44 -0.99
C ASN A 115 -15.49 -2.23 0.15
N CYS A 116 -14.20 -1.99 0.42
CA CYS A 116 -13.52 -2.57 1.61
C CYS A 116 -14.22 -2.14 2.91
N ILE A 117 -14.48 -0.84 3.08
CA ILE A 117 -15.17 -0.31 4.26
C ILE A 117 -16.57 -0.91 4.41
N SER A 118 -17.33 -0.98 3.33
CA SER A 118 -18.68 -1.57 3.34
C SER A 118 -18.66 -3.03 3.77
N ARG A 119 -17.72 -3.83 3.24
CA ARG A 119 -17.57 -5.23 3.62
C ARG A 119 -17.16 -5.40 5.08
N VAL A 120 -16.24 -4.56 5.55
CA VAL A 120 -15.81 -4.54 6.96
C VAL A 120 -16.96 -4.14 7.88
N ASN A 121 -17.72 -3.10 7.53
CA ASN A 121 -18.87 -2.67 8.31
C ASN A 121 -19.97 -3.75 8.36
N SER A 122 -20.22 -4.46 7.26
CA SER A 122 -21.13 -5.62 7.24
C SER A 122 -20.68 -6.72 8.22
N ALA A 123 -19.36 -6.98 8.31
CA ALA A 123 -18.83 -7.93 9.29
C ALA A 123 -18.98 -7.42 10.73
N ILE A 124 -18.75 -6.13 10.99
CA ILE A 124 -18.96 -5.51 12.32
C ILE A 124 -20.44 -5.61 12.73
N ALA A 125 -21.36 -5.25 11.84
CA ALA A 125 -22.80 -5.32 12.09
C ALA A 125 -23.24 -6.75 12.47
N LEU A 126 -22.78 -7.75 11.71
CA LEU A 126 -23.07 -9.15 12.00
C LEU A 126 -22.46 -9.60 13.33
N LEU A 127 -21.18 -9.29 13.57
CA LEU A 127 -20.52 -9.61 14.84
C LEU A 127 -21.25 -9.01 16.04
N ASN A 128 -21.76 -7.78 15.95
CA ASN A 128 -22.50 -7.13 17.02
C ASN A 128 -23.80 -7.87 17.37
N THR A 129 -24.42 -8.54 16.40
CA THR A 129 -25.66 -9.31 16.58
C THR A 129 -25.43 -10.81 16.88
N THR A 130 -24.21 -11.32 16.72
CA THR A 130 -23.86 -12.71 17.03
C THR A 130 -23.85 -12.93 18.55
N GLY A 131 -24.28 -14.12 19.03
CA GLY A 131 -24.38 -14.46 20.44
C GLY A 131 -23.03 -14.51 21.17
N ASP A 132 -23.08 -14.57 22.50
CA ASP A 132 -21.90 -14.61 23.38
C ASP A 132 -21.18 -15.97 23.37
N ASP A 133 -21.73 -16.97 22.70
CA ASP A 133 -21.09 -18.25 22.43
C ASP A 133 -19.92 -18.12 21.42
N PHE A 134 -19.88 -17.07 20.62
CA PHE A 134 -18.72 -16.76 19.77
C PHE A 134 -17.57 -16.15 20.57
N LYS A 135 -16.70 -16.99 21.09
CA LYS A 135 -15.59 -16.58 21.98
C LYS A 135 -14.59 -15.61 21.35
N MET A 136 -14.49 -15.62 20.01
CA MET A 136 -13.57 -14.74 19.27
C MET A 136 -14.19 -13.37 18.93
N LYS A 137 -15.46 -13.11 19.28
CA LYS A 137 -16.21 -11.91 18.89
C LYS A 137 -15.43 -10.61 19.11
N SER A 138 -14.94 -10.37 20.33
CA SER A 138 -14.20 -9.13 20.65
C SER A 138 -12.92 -8.97 19.82
N GLN A 139 -12.19 -10.07 19.62
CA GLN A 139 -10.97 -10.05 18.81
C GLN A 139 -11.29 -9.78 17.33
N ARG A 140 -12.35 -10.41 16.79
CA ARG A 140 -12.78 -10.19 15.40
C ARG A 140 -13.29 -8.76 15.16
N LEU A 141 -13.99 -8.17 16.11
CA LEU A 141 -14.37 -6.75 16.07
C LEU A 141 -13.13 -5.85 15.99
N ALA A 142 -12.12 -6.12 16.81
CA ALA A 142 -10.87 -5.38 16.80
C ALA A 142 -10.10 -5.53 15.46
N GLU A 143 -10.10 -6.73 14.87
CA GLU A 143 -9.53 -6.97 13.53
C GLU A 143 -10.29 -6.17 12.46
N MET A 144 -11.61 -6.14 12.51
CA MET A 144 -12.42 -5.37 11.56
C MET A 144 -12.17 -3.87 11.68
N LYS A 145 -12.08 -3.33 12.89
CA LYS A 145 -11.72 -1.93 13.11
C LYS A 145 -10.33 -1.59 12.58
N PHE A 146 -9.35 -2.48 12.77
CA PHE A 146 -8.02 -2.33 12.15
C PHE A 146 -8.11 -2.24 10.61
N LEU A 147 -8.88 -3.11 9.96
CA LEU A 147 -9.07 -3.09 8.50
C LEU A 147 -9.83 -1.84 8.03
N ARG A 148 -10.85 -1.40 8.77
CA ARG A 148 -11.59 -0.16 8.48
C ARG A 148 -10.68 1.07 8.56
N ALA A 149 -9.87 1.15 9.60
CA ALA A 149 -8.86 2.19 9.75
C ALA A 149 -7.86 2.17 8.58
N TYR A 150 -7.45 1.00 8.11
CA TYR A 150 -6.54 0.88 6.96
C TYR A 150 -7.17 1.44 5.67
N ALA A 151 -8.41 1.10 5.37
CA ALA A 151 -9.08 1.64 4.19
C ALA A 151 -9.28 3.17 4.27
N HIS A 152 -9.71 3.70 5.43
CA HIS A 152 -9.82 5.14 5.65
C HIS A 152 -8.47 5.87 5.57
N PHE A 153 -7.40 5.27 6.09
CA PHE A 153 -6.04 5.82 5.99
C PHE A 153 -5.60 5.97 4.54
N LEU A 154 -5.82 4.94 3.71
CA LEU A 154 -5.49 4.98 2.29
C LEU A 154 -6.32 6.05 1.56
N LEU A 155 -7.62 6.14 1.83
CA LEU A 155 -8.47 7.19 1.27
C LEU A 155 -7.99 8.58 1.69
N LYS A 156 -7.73 8.78 2.99
CA LYS A 156 -7.35 10.10 3.51
C LYS A 156 -6.02 10.58 2.95
N ARG A 157 -5.02 9.72 2.82
CA ARG A 157 -3.72 10.11 2.23
C ARG A 157 -3.79 10.34 0.72
N LEU A 158 -4.81 9.77 0.03
CA LEU A 158 -5.03 10.00 -1.40
C LEU A 158 -5.87 11.26 -1.68
N TYR A 159 -6.95 11.47 -0.91
CA TYR A 159 -7.97 12.48 -1.23
C TYR A 159 -8.12 13.58 -0.16
N LYS A 160 -7.42 13.53 0.95
CA LYS A 160 -7.50 14.45 2.11
C LYS A 160 -8.90 14.50 2.73
N ASN A 161 -9.89 15.01 1.98
CA ASN A 161 -11.27 15.19 2.44
C ASN A 161 -12.13 14.02 1.99
N ILE A 162 -12.54 13.19 2.93
CA ILE A 162 -13.30 11.96 2.67
C ILE A 162 -14.49 11.84 3.63
N PRO A 163 -15.61 11.26 3.23
CA PRO A 163 -16.64 10.85 4.18
C PRO A 163 -16.15 9.63 4.99
N PHE A 164 -16.23 9.73 6.31
CA PHE A 164 -15.90 8.63 7.21
C PHE A 164 -17.14 7.78 7.48
N VAL A 165 -17.09 6.50 7.15
CA VAL A 165 -18.19 5.55 7.31
C VAL A 165 -17.87 4.63 8.49
N VAL A 166 -18.04 5.14 9.71
CA VAL A 166 -17.72 4.43 10.96
C VAL A 166 -18.95 3.84 11.67
N ASN A 167 -20.17 4.23 11.28
CA ASN A 167 -21.40 3.62 11.73
C ASN A 167 -21.79 2.50 10.75
N GLU A 168 -21.76 1.26 11.22
CA GLU A 168 -22.08 0.06 10.44
C GLU A 168 -23.59 -0.15 10.19
N ASN A 169 -24.45 0.66 10.84
CA ASN A 169 -25.91 0.54 10.76
C ASN A 169 -26.57 1.71 10.03
N LEU A 170 -25.81 2.45 9.19
CA LEU A 170 -26.38 3.54 8.40
C LEU A 170 -27.47 3.03 7.46
N THR A 171 -28.61 3.71 7.48
CA THR A 171 -29.64 3.55 6.45
C THR A 171 -29.15 4.12 5.11
N TYR A 172 -29.84 3.78 4.03
CA TYR A 172 -29.54 4.34 2.69
C TYR A 172 -29.66 5.87 2.68
N GLU A 173 -30.65 6.42 3.37
CA GLU A 173 -30.87 7.86 3.46
C GLU A 173 -29.72 8.54 4.21
N GLU A 174 -29.31 8.01 5.36
CA GLU A 174 -28.19 8.54 6.14
C GLU A 174 -26.88 8.45 5.36
N TYR A 175 -26.63 7.32 4.68
CA TYR A 175 -25.44 7.17 3.85
C TYR A 175 -25.33 8.26 2.77
N ASN A 176 -26.46 8.62 2.13
CA ASN A 176 -26.51 9.64 1.09
C ASN A 176 -26.37 11.07 1.61
N THR A 177 -26.38 11.29 2.93
CA THR A 177 -26.19 12.62 3.55
C THR A 177 -24.79 12.81 4.14
N LEU A 178 -23.92 11.80 4.07
CA LEU A 178 -22.54 11.92 4.54
C LEU A 178 -21.82 13.06 3.78
N SER A 179 -21.00 13.80 4.51
CA SER A 179 -20.15 14.85 3.94
C SER A 179 -18.68 14.47 3.99
N ASN A 180 -17.92 14.82 2.95
CA ASN A 180 -16.47 14.63 2.96
C ASN A 180 -15.74 15.78 3.70
N THR A 181 -16.47 16.77 4.19
CA THR A 181 -15.96 17.88 5.00
C THR A 181 -16.57 17.91 6.41
N GLU A 182 -17.16 16.81 6.87
CA GLU A 182 -17.71 16.68 8.22
C GLU A 182 -16.63 16.86 9.29
N TYR A 183 -15.44 16.31 9.04
CA TYR A 183 -14.27 16.40 9.90
C TYR A 183 -13.21 17.27 9.26
N ASN A 184 -12.61 18.18 10.03
CA ASN A 184 -11.38 18.85 9.60
C ASN A 184 -10.22 17.86 9.48
N ASN A 185 -9.06 18.31 9.00
CA ASN A 185 -7.95 17.38 8.74
C ASN A 185 -7.47 16.63 9.99
N ASP A 186 -7.39 17.30 11.13
CA ASP A 186 -6.92 16.72 12.40
C ASP A 186 -7.95 15.73 12.99
N GLU A 187 -9.23 16.11 12.98
CA GLU A 187 -10.35 15.25 13.41
C GLU A 187 -10.44 14.00 12.55
N GLY A 188 -10.25 14.09 11.22
CA GLY A 188 -10.24 12.94 10.35
C GLY A 188 -9.11 11.95 10.66
N TRP A 189 -7.93 12.41 11.09
CA TRP A 189 -6.91 11.51 11.63
C TRP A 189 -7.33 10.87 12.94
N GLN A 190 -8.06 11.62 13.79
CA GLN A 190 -8.54 11.10 15.07
C GLN A 190 -9.55 9.96 14.89
N VAL A 191 -10.45 10.04 13.91
CA VAL A 191 -11.39 8.96 13.58
C VAL A 191 -10.65 7.63 13.28
N ILE A 192 -9.54 7.71 12.54
CA ILE A 192 -8.71 6.53 12.24
C ILE A 192 -8.01 6.03 13.51
N ILE A 193 -7.50 6.95 14.33
CA ILE A 193 -6.85 6.62 15.60
C ILE A 193 -7.81 5.92 16.56
N ASP A 194 -9.06 6.31 16.62
CA ASP A 194 -10.06 5.72 17.52
C ASP A 194 -10.30 4.23 17.19
N ASP A 195 -10.48 3.88 15.93
CA ASP A 195 -10.58 2.48 15.49
C ASP A 195 -9.28 1.69 15.82
N LEU A 196 -8.12 2.30 15.61
CA LEU A 196 -6.82 1.66 15.89
C LEU A 196 -6.55 1.50 17.39
N MET A 197 -7.00 2.43 18.24
CA MET A 197 -6.87 2.33 19.69
C MET A 197 -7.69 1.17 20.24
N GLU A 198 -8.90 0.95 19.73
CA GLU A 198 -9.70 -0.22 20.10
C GLU A 198 -9.01 -1.51 19.64
N ALA A 199 -8.44 -1.53 18.43
CA ALA A 199 -7.66 -2.65 17.93
C ALA A 199 -6.42 -2.91 18.82
N TYR A 200 -5.64 -1.88 19.13
CA TYR A 200 -4.45 -1.99 19.99
C TYR A 200 -4.77 -2.51 21.40
N ASN A 201 -5.87 -2.07 21.98
CA ASN A 201 -6.27 -2.48 23.33
C ASN A 201 -6.78 -3.93 23.39
N THR A 202 -7.29 -4.47 22.28
CA THR A 202 -7.99 -5.77 22.24
C THR A 202 -7.18 -6.87 21.56
N LEU A 203 -6.40 -6.54 20.52
CA LEU A 203 -5.66 -7.55 19.75
C LEU A 203 -4.57 -8.24 20.59
N PRO A 204 -4.37 -9.56 20.40
CA PRO A 204 -3.36 -10.32 21.11
C PRO A 204 -1.96 -10.00 20.59
N ALA A 205 -0.93 -10.35 21.37
CA ALA A 205 0.47 -10.20 20.98
C ALA A 205 0.86 -11.08 19.78
N THR A 206 0.21 -12.23 19.60
CA THR A 206 0.42 -13.17 18.49
C THR A 206 -0.91 -13.72 18.02
N GLN A 207 -0.99 -14.10 16.75
CA GLN A 207 -2.14 -14.77 16.14
C GLN A 207 -1.71 -16.09 15.49
N GLN A 208 -2.62 -17.06 15.46
CA GLN A 208 -2.37 -18.35 14.83
C GLN A 208 -2.34 -18.20 13.31
N ASP A 209 -3.34 -17.50 12.75
CA ASP A 209 -3.44 -17.27 11.32
C ASP A 209 -2.55 -16.10 10.93
N LYS A 210 -1.65 -16.32 10.00
CA LYS A 210 -0.84 -15.26 9.40
C LYS A 210 -1.73 -14.25 8.67
N GLY A 211 -1.33 -12.99 8.62
CA GLY A 211 -2.14 -11.93 8.01
C GLY A 211 -3.19 -11.31 8.93
N ARG A 212 -3.57 -11.95 10.05
CA ARG A 212 -4.40 -11.30 11.06
C ARG A 212 -3.55 -10.32 11.88
N PRO A 213 -4.01 -9.07 12.08
CA PRO A 213 -3.23 -8.06 12.78
C PRO A 213 -3.04 -8.43 14.25
N THR A 214 -1.85 -8.18 14.75
CA THR A 214 -1.48 -8.32 16.16
C THR A 214 -1.50 -6.96 16.87
N LYS A 215 -1.32 -6.95 18.18
CA LYS A 215 -1.13 -5.72 18.95
C LYS A 215 0.04 -4.88 18.41
N ALA A 216 1.13 -5.52 17.98
CA ALA A 216 2.27 -4.83 17.36
C ALA A 216 1.89 -4.20 16.00
N ALA A 217 1.05 -4.86 15.20
CA ALA A 217 0.56 -4.30 13.96
C ALA A 217 -0.29 -3.05 14.20
N ALA A 218 -1.19 -3.08 15.20
CA ALA A 218 -1.97 -1.91 15.60
C ALA A 218 -1.09 -0.77 16.12
N ALA A 219 -0.04 -1.08 16.91
CA ALA A 219 0.92 -0.09 17.38
C ALA A 219 1.71 0.55 16.22
N ALA A 220 2.21 -0.24 15.27
CA ALA A 220 2.92 0.28 14.09
C ALA A 220 2.03 1.21 13.26
N PHE A 221 0.76 0.83 13.13
CA PHE A 221 -0.19 1.66 12.40
C PHE A 221 -0.57 2.94 13.15
N LEU A 222 -0.78 2.89 14.45
CA LEU A 222 -0.95 4.09 15.28
C LEU A 222 0.24 5.03 15.15
N ALA A 223 1.47 4.50 15.22
CA ALA A 223 2.67 5.31 15.02
C ALA A 223 2.66 6.02 13.66
N LYS A 224 2.27 5.30 12.58
CA LYS A 224 2.18 5.88 11.25
C LYS A 224 1.12 6.99 11.18
N VAL A 225 -0.07 6.77 11.71
CA VAL A 225 -1.16 7.76 11.69
C VAL A 225 -0.78 8.99 12.53
N TYR A 226 -0.20 8.81 13.72
CA TYR A 226 0.30 9.93 14.52
C TYR A 226 1.43 10.70 13.84
N LEU A 227 2.29 10.01 13.08
CA LEU A 227 3.33 10.67 12.30
C LEU A 227 2.72 11.56 11.19
N TYR A 228 1.67 11.09 10.49
CA TYR A 228 0.92 11.92 9.55
C TYR A 228 0.24 13.10 10.24
N LYS A 229 -0.44 12.83 11.35
CA LYS A 229 -1.13 13.86 12.16
C LYS A 229 -0.17 14.90 12.72
N ALA A 230 1.08 14.54 13.04
CA ALA A 230 2.08 15.46 13.58
C ALA A 230 2.45 16.59 12.61
N TYR A 231 2.46 16.33 11.30
CA TYR A 231 2.71 17.35 10.29
C TYR A 231 1.38 18.02 9.93
N ARG A 232 1.07 19.13 10.60
CA ARG A 232 -0.21 19.84 10.52
C ARG A 232 -0.46 20.42 9.14
N GLN A 233 -1.59 20.11 8.56
CA GLN A 233 -2.16 20.70 7.35
C GLN A 233 -3.56 21.23 7.67
N ASP A 234 -3.63 22.09 8.67
CA ASP A 234 -4.86 22.56 9.32
C ASP A 234 -5.42 23.87 8.72
N ASP A 235 -4.76 24.44 7.72
CA ASP A 235 -5.35 25.49 6.88
C ASP A 235 -6.26 24.86 5.83
N GLU A 236 -7.57 25.16 5.89
CA GLU A 236 -8.56 24.65 4.94
C GLU A 236 -8.32 25.12 3.49
N LYS A 237 -7.56 26.21 3.31
CA LYS A 237 -7.23 26.79 2.00
C LYS A 237 -5.87 26.36 1.48
N SER A 238 -5.18 25.48 2.20
CA SER A 238 -3.82 25.05 1.88
C SER A 238 -3.63 23.56 2.12
N ASN A 239 -2.76 22.93 1.31
CA ASN A 239 -2.25 21.58 1.53
C ASN A 239 -0.84 21.58 2.11
N GLN A 240 -0.32 22.77 2.45
CA GLN A 240 1.04 22.91 2.99
C GLN A 240 1.08 22.58 4.48
N VAL A 241 2.23 22.11 4.93
CA VAL A 241 2.48 21.86 6.35
C VAL A 241 2.71 23.20 7.05
N THR A 242 1.88 23.51 8.05
CA THR A 242 1.91 24.77 8.79
C THR A 242 2.78 24.68 10.04
N SER A 243 2.84 23.50 10.67
CA SER A 243 3.58 23.26 11.90
C SER A 243 3.80 21.76 12.13
N ILE A 244 4.67 21.43 13.10
CA ILE A 244 4.92 20.05 13.54
C ILE A 244 4.52 19.93 15.00
N ASN A 245 3.56 19.04 15.29
CA ASN A 245 3.03 18.85 16.65
C ASN A 245 3.90 17.88 17.46
N LYS A 246 4.46 18.38 18.57
CA LYS A 246 5.33 17.59 19.44
C LYS A 246 4.61 16.47 20.16
N GLY A 247 3.36 16.69 20.61
CA GLY A 247 2.59 15.68 21.33
C GLY A 247 2.28 14.47 20.47
N ASP A 248 1.99 14.66 19.17
CA ASP A 248 1.79 13.55 18.24
C ASP A 248 3.12 12.83 17.94
N LEU A 249 4.26 13.55 17.87
CA LEU A 249 5.58 12.89 17.75
C LEU A 249 5.92 12.05 18.99
N GLU A 250 5.53 12.50 20.19
CA GLU A 250 5.69 11.72 21.43
C GLU A 250 4.84 10.44 21.38
N LYS A 251 3.64 10.50 20.76
CA LYS A 251 2.83 9.31 20.49
C LYS A 251 3.51 8.36 19.49
N VAL A 252 4.19 8.87 18.48
CA VAL A 252 5.03 8.02 17.60
C VAL A 252 6.08 7.28 18.43
N ILE A 253 6.78 7.96 19.34
CA ILE A 253 7.77 7.33 20.25
C ILE A 253 7.11 6.26 21.14
N GLU A 254 5.92 6.55 21.68
CA GLU A 254 5.16 5.59 22.50
C GLU A 254 4.84 4.31 21.73
N PHE A 255 4.22 4.43 20.55
CA PHE A 255 3.77 3.28 19.75
C PHE A 255 4.89 2.60 18.95
N THR A 256 6.07 3.18 18.86
CA THR A 256 7.28 2.53 18.33
C THR A 256 8.22 2.00 19.41
N ASN A 257 7.76 1.89 20.67
CA ASN A 257 8.59 1.38 21.77
C ASN A 257 9.05 -0.05 21.46
N PRO A 258 10.35 -0.37 21.55
CA PRO A 258 10.90 -1.69 21.22
C PRO A 258 10.22 -2.87 21.96
N THR A 259 9.70 -2.63 23.17
CA THR A 259 9.00 -3.68 23.94
C THR A 259 7.73 -4.20 23.25
N LEU A 260 7.09 -3.39 22.40
CA LEU A 260 5.92 -3.79 21.61
C LEU A 260 6.31 -4.73 20.46
N TYR A 261 7.57 -4.74 20.08
CA TYR A 261 8.10 -5.47 18.92
C TYR A 261 9.12 -6.56 19.32
N ALA A 262 9.01 -7.11 20.53
CA ALA A 262 9.94 -8.11 21.03
C ALA A 262 10.07 -9.37 20.15
N ASN A 263 9.04 -9.67 19.35
CA ASN A 263 9.01 -10.80 18.41
C ASN A 263 9.41 -10.41 16.99
N TYR A 264 9.84 -9.17 16.76
CA TYR A 264 10.19 -8.67 15.43
C TYR A 264 11.64 -8.15 15.41
N GLY A 265 12.22 -8.09 14.22
CA GLY A 265 13.57 -7.60 14.02
C GLY A 265 13.82 -7.29 12.55
N LEU A 266 15.00 -6.78 12.22
CA LEU A 266 15.42 -6.65 10.83
C LEU A 266 15.79 -8.03 10.26
N GLU A 267 15.40 -8.30 9.02
CA GLU A 267 15.97 -9.43 8.28
C GLU A 267 17.48 -9.26 8.13
N ASN A 268 18.23 -10.36 8.13
CA ASN A 268 19.67 -10.32 7.93
C ASN A 268 20.06 -9.78 6.55
N ASP A 269 19.23 -10.05 5.56
CA ASP A 269 19.32 -9.49 4.21
C ASP A 269 17.96 -8.87 3.84
N ILE A 270 17.98 -7.62 3.38
CA ILE A 270 16.76 -6.88 3.04
C ILE A 270 15.93 -7.61 1.97
N HIS A 271 16.60 -8.32 1.04
CA HIS A 271 15.91 -9.00 -0.05
C HIS A 271 15.00 -10.13 0.44
N ASN A 272 15.23 -10.69 1.62
CA ASN A 272 14.37 -11.72 2.19
C ASN A 272 12.92 -11.25 2.39
N ASN A 273 12.70 -9.93 2.56
CA ASN A 273 11.35 -9.36 2.62
C ASN A 273 10.57 -9.42 1.29
N PHE A 274 11.26 -9.69 0.17
CA PHE A 274 10.70 -9.62 -1.19
C PHE A 274 10.86 -10.94 -1.94
N ARG A 275 10.91 -12.05 -1.20
CA ARG A 275 11.01 -13.41 -1.76
C ARG A 275 9.68 -14.14 -1.57
N PRO A 276 9.18 -14.82 -2.63
CA PRO A 276 7.89 -15.49 -2.59
C PRO A 276 7.92 -16.88 -1.93
N GLU A 277 9.10 -17.43 -1.64
CA GLU A 277 9.22 -18.78 -1.08
C GLU A 277 8.77 -18.78 0.38
N GLU A 278 8.03 -19.82 0.78
CA GLU A 278 7.33 -19.93 2.07
C GLU A 278 8.22 -19.64 3.30
N GLN A 279 9.50 -20.01 3.25
CA GLN A 279 10.43 -19.78 4.36
C GLN A 279 10.80 -18.30 4.58
N TYR A 280 10.52 -17.42 3.61
CA TYR A 280 10.77 -15.97 3.68
C TYR A 280 9.50 -15.18 3.94
N GLU A 281 8.34 -15.75 3.62
CA GLU A 281 7.07 -15.08 3.84
C GLU A 281 6.73 -14.98 5.33
N ASN A 282 6.19 -13.84 5.74
CA ASN A 282 5.92 -13.53 7.15
C ASN A 282 7.17 -13.69 8.05
N GLY A 283 8.35 -13.31 7.52
CA GLY A 283 9.61 -13.31 8.22
C GLY A 283 9.64 -12.37 9.43
N ILE A 284 10.78 -12.36 10.12
CA ILE A 284 10.93 -11.63 11.39
C ILE A 284 10.71 -10.11 11.26
N GLU A 285 10.90 -9.54 10.07
CA GLU A 285 10.70 -8.12 9.80
C GLU A 285 9.24 -7.78 9.44
N SER A 286 8.45 -8.75 8.96
CA SER A 286 7.05 -8.55 8.56
C SER A 286 6.13 -8.42 9.77
N ILE A 287 5.67 -7.20 10.06
CA ILE A 287 4.75 -6.93 11.18
C ILE A 287 3.30 -7.21 10.76
N TRP A 288 2.92 -6.77 9.58
CA TRP A 288 1.64 -7.08 8.97
C TRP A 288 1.74 -7.06 7.45
N ALA A 289 1.20 -8.11 6.83
CA ALA A 289 1.18 -8.28 5.39
C ALA A 289 -0.20 -8.78 4.92
N ILE A 290 -0.63 -8.29 3.77
CA ILE A 290 -1.76 -8.87 3.05
C ILE A 290 -1.29 -10.18 2.45
N GLN A 291 -2.01 -11.26 2.78
CA GLN A 291 -1.64 -12.62 2.40
C GLN A 291 -2.21 -12.97 1.04
N TYR A 292 -1.37 -13.52 0.20
CA TYR A 292 -1.77 -14.12 -1.07
C TYR A 292 -1.54 -15.63 -1.03
N SER A 293 -2.18 -16.36 -1.91
CA SER A 293 -2.08 -17.82 -1.91
C SER A 293 -2.05 -18.40 -3.31
N ARG A 294 -1.46 -19.58 -3.41
CA ARG A 294 -1.47 -20.45 -4.57
C ARG A 294 -1.93 -21.85 -4.13
N ASN A 295 -2.43 -22.65 -5.05
CA ASN A 295 -2.86 -24.02 -4.75
C ASN A 295 -3.92 -24.11 -3.63
N ASP A 296 -4.78 -23.10 -3.53
CA ASP A 296 -5.84 -22.99 -2.52
C ASP A 296 -7.17 -23.62 -2.96
N GLY A 297 -7.17 -24.35 -4.07
CA GLY A 297 -8.34 -24.97 -4.65
C GLY A 297 -9.07 -24.12 -5.71
N SER A 298 -8.69 -22.86 -5.87
CA SER A 298 -9.15 -22.01 -6.98
C SER A 298 -8.30 -22.23 -8.24
N THR A 299 -8.76 -21.72 -9.39
CA THR A 299 -8.08 -21.91 -10.68
C THR A 299 -6.66 -21.34 -10.71
N TYR A 300 -6.43 -20.20 -10.05
CA TYR A 300 -5.15 -19.47 -10.08
C TYR A 300 -4.56 -19.19 -8.69
N GLY A 301 -5.25 -19.52 -7.63
CA GLY A 301 -4.95 -19.02 -6.29
C GLY A 301 -5.51 -17.60 -6.07
N ASN A 302 -5.36 -17.09 -4.84
CA ASN A 302 -5.64 -15.70 -4.52
C ASN A 302 -4.34 -14.90 -4.71
N LEU A 303 -4.10 -14.41 -5.94
CA LEU A 303 -2.84 -13.83 -6.37
C LEU A 303 -2.82 -12.30 -6.27
N ASN A 304 -1.63 -11.75 -6.10
CA ASN A 304 -1.36 -10.32 -6.16
C ASN A 304 -1.31 -9.86 -7.63
N TRP A 305 -2.41 -9.33 -8.12
CA TRP A 305 -2.54 -8.80 -9.47
C TRP A 305 -1.98 -7.37 -9.60
N SER A 306 -1.73 -6.66 -8.50
CA SER A 306 -1.14 -5.32 -8.56
C SER A 306 0.28 -5.32 -9.13
N TYR A 307 0.98 -6.46 -9.06
CA TYR A 307 2.29 -6.64 -9.67
C TYR A 307 2.25 -7.13 -11.12
N GLY A 308 1.06 -7.36 -11.66
CA GLY A 308 0.86 -8.02 -12.95
C GLY A 308 1.39 -7.26 -14.18
N LEU A 309 1.58 -5.96 -14.08
CA LEU A 309 2.09 -5.13 -15.16
C LEU A 309 3.59 -4.82 -15.04
N ILE A 310 4.23 -5.20 -13.94
CA ILE A 310 5.61 -4.82 -13.62
C ILE A 310 6.66 -5.66 -14.38
N PRO A 311 6.51 -6.99 -14.55
CA PRO A 311 7.54 -7.80 -15.20
C PRO A 311 7.92 -7.25 -16.58
N PRO A 312 9.22 -7.20 -16.92
CA PRO A 312 9.65 -6.90 -18.29
C PRO A 312 9.26 -8.05 -19.24
N ASN A 313 9.22 -7.77 -20.53
CA ASN A 313 8.95 -8.82 -21.52
C ASN A 313 10.25 -9.57 -21.86
N ILE A 314 10.49 -10.71 -21.22
CA ILE A 314 11.65 -11.57 -21.44
C ILE A 314 11.18 -12.84 -22.16
N PRO A 315 11.53 -13.07 -23.45
CA PRO A 315 11.14 -14.27 -24.19
C PRO A 315 11.54 -15.56 -23.47
N GLY A 316 10.59 -16.49 -23.34
CA GLY A 316 10.80 -17.75 -22.63
C GLY A 316 10.82 -17.66 -21.11
N ALA A 317 10.61 -16.46 -20.55
CA ALA A 317 10.50 -16.24 -19.12
C ALA A 317 9.22 -15.46 -18.79
N THR A 318 9.17 -14.14 -19.07
CA THR A 318 8.00 -13.30 -18.81
C THR A 318 7.35 -12.83 -20.12
N ASP A 319 7.08 -13.76 -21.03
CA ASP A 319 6.43 -13.49 -22.31
C ASP A 319 5.15 -12.67 -22.14
N GLY A 320 5.12 -11.47 -22.76
CA GLY A 320 4.01 -10.54 -22.63
C GLY A 320 4.03 -9.70 -21.36
N GLY A 321 5.18 -9.60 -20.67
CA GLY A 321 5.40 -8.65 -19.59
C GLY A 321 5.19 -7.20 -20.05
N CYS A 322 4.62 -6.36 -19.19
CA CYS A 322 4.18 -5.02 -19.55
C CYS A 322 5.21 -3.91 -19.26
N ASP A 323 6.25 -4.19 -18.48
CA ASP A 323 7.39 -3.29 -18.21
C ASP A 323 6.98 -1.93 -17.60
N PHE A 324 5.98 -1.93 -16.72
CA PHE A 324 5.59 -0.75 -15.95
C PHE A 324 6.41 -0.61 -14.65
N TYR A 325 6.22 0.49 -13.93
CA TYR A 325 6.78 0.76 -12.60
C TYR A 325 8.29 0.62 -12.56
N LYS A 326 8.96 1.44 -13.34
CA LYS A 326 10.41 1.38 -13.53
C LYS A 326 11.13 2.33 -12.58
N PRO A 327 12.17 1.88 -11.86
CA PRO A 327 13.01 2.78 -11.08
C PRO A 327 13.55 3.93 -11.93
N SER A 328 13.44 5.16 -11.42
CA SER A 328 13.93 6.35 -12.11
C SER A 328 15.48 6.40 -12.09
N GLN A 329 16.08 7.16 -13.00
CA GLN A 329 17.52 7.45 -12.94
C GLN A 329 17.86 8.23 -11.67
N ASN A 330 16.95 9.10 -11.21
CA ASN A 330 17.11 9.83 -9.96
C ASN A 330 17.21 8.90 -8.74
N LEU A 331 16.38 7.87 -8.66
CA LEU A 331 16.49 6.85 -7.60
C LEU A 331 17.83 6.11 -7.66
N VAL A 332 18.26 5.68 -8.84
CA VAL A 332 19.57 5.01 -9.01
C VAL A 332 20.68 5.90 -8.49
N ASN A 333 20.67 7.18 -8.86
CA ASN A 333 21.65 8.15 -8.42
C ASN A 333 21.60 8.39 -6.90
N ALA A 334 20.41 8.30 -6.26
CA ALA A 334 20.28 8.50 -4.81
C ALA A 334 21.03 7.44 -3.98
N PHE A 335 21.23 6.24 -4.53
CA PHE A 335 22.05 5.20 -3.90
C PHE A 335 23.56 5.41 -4.04
N HIS A 336 24.02 6.41 -4.81
CA HIS A 336 25.43 6.73 -4.94
C HIS A 336 25.98 7.18 -3.59
N THR A 337 27.13 6.64 -3.20
CA THR A 337 27.84 6.99 -1.97
C THR A 337 29.19 7.60 -2.27
N GLY A 338 29.59 8.55 -1.43
CA GLY A 338 30.92 9.14 -1.49
C GLY A 338 32.01 8.18 -1.00
N ASP A 339 33.29 8.64 -1.05
CA ASP A 339 34.43 7.89 -0.56
C ASP A 339 34.38 7.58 0.95
N ASN A 340 33.52 8.28 1.66
CA ASN A 340 33.24 8.04 3.08
C ASN A 340 32.10 7.03 3.32
N GLY A 341 31.49 6.50 2.27
CA GLY A 341 30.37 5.57 2.35
C GLY A 341 29.03 6.19 2.78
N LEU A 342 28.91 7.51 2.75
CA LEU A 342 27.67 8.23 3.06
C LEU A 342 26.97 8.69 1.76
N PRO A 343 25.63 8.87 1.78
CA PRO A 343 24.90 9.42 0.63
C PRO A 343 25.40 10.81 0.23
N LEU A 344 25.28 11.16 -1.04
CA LEU A 344 25.74 12.43 -1.57
C LEU A 344 24.75 13.59 -1.37
N PHE A 345 23.60 13.35 -0.76
CA PHE A 345 22.55 14.34 -0.48
C PHE A 345 22.25 15.26 -1.69
N ASN A 346 22.63 16.56 -1.59
CA ASN A 346 22.30 17.54 -2.62
C ASN A 346 23.08 17.37 -3.93
N THR A 347 24.08 16.50 -3.98
CA THR A 347 24.95 16.33 -5.15
C THR A 347 24.76 14.98 -5.85
N PHE A 348 23.92 14.10 -5.32
CA PHE A 348 23.75 12.74 -5.84
C PHE A 348 23.32 12.70 -7.32
N ASN A 349 22.54 13.68 -7.79
CA ASN A 349 21.97 13.73 -9.13
C ASN A 349 22.75 14.65 -10.10
N GLN A 350 23.96 15.11 -9.74
CA GLN A 350 24.78 15.94 -10.63
C GLN A 350 25.37 15.18 -11.83
N LYS A 351 25.46 13.85 -11.72
CA LYS A 351 25.83 12.95 -12.83
C LYS A 351 25.05 11.65 -12.69
N LYS A 352 24.91 10.93 -13.82
CA LYS A 352 24.40 9.56 -13.79
C LYS A 352 25.39 8.66 -13.04
N TYR A 353 24.86 7.77 -12.21
CA TYR A 353 25.63 6.72 -11.56
C TYR A 353 26.28 5.82 -12.62
N ASP A 354 27.58 5.61 -12.50
CA ASP A 354 28.36 4.70 -13.34
C ASP A 354 28.83 3.51 -12.50
N MET A 355 28.27 2.35 -12.80
CA MET A 355 28.52 1.10 -12.07
C MET A 355 30.00 0.69 -12.05
N ALA A 356 30.80 1.08 -13.06
CA ALA A 356 32.20 0.71 -13.16
C ALA A 356 33.12 1.56 -12.25
N VAL A 357 32.72 2.78 -11.93
CA VAL A 357 33.58 3.76 -11.24
C VAL A 357 33.04 4.26 -9.90
N ASP A 358 31.73 4.31 -9.72
CA ASP A 358 31.10 4.91 -8.55
C ASP A 358 30.82 3.89 -7.44
N ASN A 359 30.94 4.32 -6.19
CA ASN A 359 30.48 3.53 -5.05
C ASN A 359 28.96 3.63 -4.93
N ALA A 360 28.31 2.54 -4.50
CA ALA A 360 26.89 2.53 -4.20
C ALA A 360 26.56 1.84 -2.87
N ASP A 361 25.44 2.23 -2.29
CA ASP A 361 24.77 1.46 -1.25
C ASP A 361 24.36 0.09 -1.81
N PRO A 362 24.63 -1.03 -1.14
CA PRO A 362 24.28 -2.36 -1.63
C PRO A 362 22.78 -2.53 -1.96
N ARG A 363 21.91 -1.76 -1.32
CA ARG A 363 20.46 -1.77 -1.59
C ARG A 363 20.11 -1.38 -3.02
N LEU A 364 20.96 -0.62 -3.73
CA LEU A 364 20.80 -0.35 -5.16
C LEU A 364 20.59 -1.66 -5.93
N PHE A 365 21.51 -2.62 -5.75
CA PHE A 365 21.52 -3.88 -6.49
C PHE A 365 20.46 -4.89 -6.03
N LEU A 366 19.80 -4.62 -4.90
CA LEU A 366 18.69 -5.40 -4.37
C LEU A 366 17.32 -4.78 -4.71
N THR A 367 17.31 -3.54 -5.18
CA THR A 367 16.10 -2.79 -5.53
C THR A 367 15.95 -2.62 -7.04
N VAL A 368 17.05 -2.40 -7.74
CA VAL A 368 17.06 -2.02 -9.17
C VAL A 368 17.85 -3.04 -9.99
N GLY A 369 17.17 -3.68 -10.93
CA GLY A 369 17.80 -4.44 -12.02
C GLY A 369 18.35 -3.47 -13.06
N MET A 370 19.60 -3.70 -13.46
CA MET A 370 20.34 -2.83 -14.39
C MET A 370 21.05 -3.65 -15.46
N PRO A 371 21.20 -3.10 -16.69
CA PRO A 371 22.00 -3.74 -17.73
C PRO A 371 23.40 -4.11 -17.26
N GLY A 372 23.90 -5.26 -17.71
CA GLY A 372 25.18 -5.82 -17.28
C GLY A 372 25.09 -6.67 -16.00
N LEU A 373 23.94 -6.72 -15.33
CA LEU A 373 23.73 -7.55 -14.14
C LEU A 373 22.65 -8.62 -14.38
N PRO A 374 22.65 -9.71 -13.59
CA PRO A 374 21.60 -10.72 -13.66
C PRO A 374 20.24 -10.19 -13.18
N TYR A 375 19.20 -10.38 -13.99
CA TYR A 375 17.82 -10.13 -13.58
C TYR A 375 17.41 -11.11 -12.46
N MET A 376 16.85 -10.59 -11.39
CA MET A 376 16.47 -11.36 -10.20
C MET A 376 17.59 -12.29 -9.72
N PHE A 377 18.86 -11.84 -9.84
CA PHE A 377 20.08 -12.55 -9.43
C PHE A 377 20.35 -13.86 -10.21
N ASN A 378 19.55 -14.16 -11.24
CA ASN A 378 19.66 -15.37 -12.06
C ASN A 378 20.59 -15.14 -13.24
N LYS A 379 21.78 -15.75 -13.20
CA LYS A 379 22.84 -15.60 -14.24
C LYS A 379 22.43 -16.06 -15.64
N ASN A 380 21.36 -16.83 -15.78
CA ASN A 380 20.82 -17.21 -17.07
C ASN A 380 20.06 -16.08 -17.78
N PHE A 381 19.74 -15.01 -17.05
CA PHE A 381 18.98 -13.86 -17.55
C PHE A 381 19.77 -12.58 -17.32
N MET A 382 20.83 -12.40 -18.11
CA MET A 382 21.64 -11.17 -18.05
C MET A 382 20.87 -10.02 -18.71
N MET A 383 20.71 -8.91 -17.97
CA MET A 383 20.06 -7.71 -18.51
C MET A 383 20.97 -7.02 -19.52
N GLU A 384 20.38 -6.59 -20.62
CA GLU A 384 21.05 -5.92 -21.74
C GLU A 384 20.29 -4.65 -22.13
N GLU A 385 20.98 -3.71 -22.77
CA GLU A 385 20.37 -2.50 -23.33
C GLU A 385 19.68 -2.81 -24.67
N THR A 386 18.61 -3.59 -24.61
CA THR A 386 17.83 -4.00 -25.78
C THR A 386 16.33 -3.79 -25.57
N SER A 387 15.55 -3.78 -26.65
CA SER A 387 14.09 -3.69 -26.61
C SER A 387 13.41 -4.91 -25.95
N ILE A 388 14.15 -5.98 -25.69
CA ILE A 388 13.68 -7.12 -24.93
C ILE A 388 13.46 -6.71 -23.45
N TRP A 389 14.44 -5.99 -22.89
CA TRP A 389 14.42 -5.59 -21.48
C TRP A 389 13.63 -4.31 -21.20
N SER A 390 13.22 -3.57 -22.24
CA SER A 390 12.38 -2.40 -22.07
C SER A 390 11.55 -2.12 -23.32
N ARG A 391 10.23 -2.05 -23.14
CA ARG A 391 9.27 -1.81 -24.24
C ARG A 391 9.39 -0.41 -24.84
N SER A 392 9.81 0.57 -24.04
CA SER A 392 9.98 1.96 -24.46
C SER A 392 11.28 2.56 -23.91
N ASN A 393 12.39 1.90 -24.23
CA ASN A 393 13.71 2.22 -23.68
C ASN A 393 14.19 3.66 -23.98
N GLY A 394 13.80 4.22 -25.13
CA GLY A 394 14.10 5.61 -25.49
C GLY A 394 13.40 6.66 -24.61
N LEU A 395 12.36 6.27 -23.87
CA LEU A 395 11.66 7.14 -22.92
C LEU A 395 12.02 6.79 -21.47
N TYR A 396 11.92 5.51 -21.09
CA TYR A 396 11.94 5.07 -19.70
C TYR A 396 13.22 4.30 -19.32
N GLY A 397 14.20 4.22 -20.22
CA GLY A 397 15.44 3.50 -19.95
C GLY A 397 15.24 1.99 -19.72
N TYR A 398 16.22 1.36 -19.06
CA TYR A 398 16.29 -0.11 -18.94
C TYR A 398 16.11 -0.62 -17.50
N HIS A 399 15.98 0.26 -16.50
CA HIS A 399 15.86 -0.18 -15.10
C HIS A 399 14.57 -0.97 -14.86
N VAL A 400 14.64 -1.97 -14.00
CA VAL A 400 13.51 -2.82 -13.61
C VAL A 400 13.47 -2.91 -12.08
N SER A 401 12.29 -2.83 -11.48
CA SER A 401 12.17 -3.06 -10.02
C SER A 401 12.40 -4.54 -9.69
N LEU A 402 13.23 -4.81 -8.68
CA LEU A 402 13.46 -6.18 -8.21
C LEU A 402 12.56 -6.58 -7.04
N LYS A 403 12.00 -5.61 -6.30
CA LYS A 403 11.20 -5.89 -5.10
C LYS A 403 9.84 -6.52 -5.40
N GLN A 404 9.28 -6.30 -6.60
CA GLN A 404 7.96 -6.80 -7.02
C GLN A 404 8.03 -7.91 -8.06
N ASN A 405 9.25 -8.34 -8.42
CA ASN A 405 9.47 -9.36 -9.42
C ASN A 405 9.91 -10.69 -8.78
N VAL A 406 9.79 -11.75 -9.55
CA VAL A 406 10.13 -13.12 -9.15
C VAL A 406 11.23 -13.66 -10.06
N ASP A 407 12.17 -14.44 -9.50
CA ASP A 407 13.20 -15.13 -10.29
C ASP A 407 12.53 -15.95 -11.41
N PRO A 408 12.97 -15.81 -12.67
CA PRO A 408 12.46 -16.62 -13.78
C PRO A 408 12.46 -18.14 -13.53
N ALA A 409 13.35 -18.65 -12.71
CA ALA A 409 13.36 -20.06 -12.31
C ALA A 409 12.13 -20.49 -11.47
N LEU A 410 11.40 -19.52 -10.90
CA LEU A 410 10.23 -19.72 -10.04
C LEU A 410 8.91 -19.40 -10.77
N ILE A 411 8.97 -19.09 -12.07
CA ILE A 411 7.79 -18.85 -12.89
C ILE A 411 6.98 -20.16 -13.02
N GLY A 412 5.66 -20.05 -12.95
CA GLY A 412 4.74 -21.19 -12.91
C GLY A 412 4.51 -21.71 -11.50
N GLU A 413 5.37 -21.36 -10.55
CA GLU A 413 5.19 -21.68 -9.14
C GLU A 413 4.72 -20.47 -8.33
N TYR A 414 5.43 -19.34 -8.41
CA TYR A 414 5.13 -18.12 -7.64
C TYR A 414 4.72 -16.93 -8.50
N LEU A 415 5.00 -16.98 -9.79
CA LEU A 415 4.52 -16.02 -10.78
C LEU A 415 3.69 -16.76 -11.82
N ILE A 416 2.41 -16.48 -11.87
CA ILE A 416 1.42 -17.18 -12.69
C ILE A 416 0.95 -16.27 -13.81
N LYS A 417 0.84 -16.80 -15.02
CA LYS A 417 0.29 -16.08 -16.18
C LYS A 417 -1.20 -16.34 -16.32
N GLY A 418 -2.00 -15.28 -16.14
CA GLY A 418 -3.40 -15.21 -16.55
C GLY A 418 -3.56 -14.26 -17.74
N SER A 419 -4.48 -13.31 -17.67
CA SER A 419 -4.57 -12.19 -18.62
C SER A 419 -3.32 -11.29 -18.53
N TYR A 420 -2.81 -11.14 -17.32
CA TYR A 420 -1.53 -10.53 -17.00
C TYR A 420 -0.75 -11.49 -16.10
N TRP A 421 0.44 -11.12 -15.65
CA TRP A 421 1.18 -11.85 -14.64
C TRP A 421 0.62 -11.54 -13.25
N ALA A 422 0.68 -12.51 -12.33
CA ALA A 422 0.31 -12.28 -10.92
C ALA A 422 1.21 -13.12 -10.02
N SER A 423 1.60 -12.56 -8.89
CA SER A 423 2.47 -13.21 -7.91
C SER A 423 1.68 -13.73 -6.71
N SER A 424 2.10 -14.86 -6.14
CA SER A 424 1.61 -15.28 -4.83
C SER A 424 2.37 -14.66 -3.67
N MET A 425 3.34 -13.79 -3.94
CA MET A 425 4.12 -13.10 -2.93
C MET A 425 3.26 -12.16 -2.09
N ASN A 426 3.35 -12.28 -0.77
CA ASN A 426 2.64 -11.42 0.16
C ASN A 426 3.08 -9.97 0.04
N ARG A 427 2.15 -9.04 0.26
CA ARG A 427 2.46 -7.62 0.30
C ARG A 427 2.62 -7.15 1.75
N ILE A 428 3.85 -6.88 2.14
CA ILE A 428 4.14 -6.32 3.46
C ILE A 428 3.64 -4.87 3.50
N VAL A 429 2.77 -4.56 4.47
CA VAL A 429 2.23 -3.22 4.71
C VAL A 429 3.04 -2.50 5.78
N PHE A 430 3.43 -3.23 6.84
CA PHE A 430 4.30 -2.72 7.91
C PHE A 430 5.44 -3.68 8.14
N ARG A 431 6.67 -3.18 8.07
CA ARG A 431 7.88 -3.92 8.43
C ARG A 431 8.69 -3.18 9.50
N TYR A 432 9.51 -3.92 10.23
CA TYR A 432 10.18 -3.39 11.41
C TYR A 432 11.14 -2.22 11.08
N ALA A 433 11.74 -2.20 9.89
CA ALA A 433 12.55 -1.07 9.43
C ALA A 433 11.73 0.23 9.33
N ASP A 434 10.45 0.17 8.88
CA ASP A 434 9.57 1.34 8.86
C ASP A 434 9.30 1.86 10.28
N VAL A 435 9.10 0.96 11.26
CA VAL A 435 8.94 1.32 12.69
C VAL A 435 10.17 2.03 13.21
N LEU A 436 11.37 1.54 12.90
CA LEU A 436 12.63 2.18 13.32
C LEU A 436 12.80 3.57 12.69
N LEU A 437 12.44 3.72 11.41
CA LEU A 437 12.54 4.99 10.69
C LEU A 437 11.50 6.00 11.15
N MET A 438 10.26 5.60 11.45
CA MET A 438 9.26 6.48 12.08
C MET A 438 9.72 6.97 13.45
N ARG A 439 10.32 6.08 14.26
CA ARG A 439 10.90 6.44 15.56
C ARG A 439 12.08 7.39 15.40
N ALA A 440 12.97 7.14 14.42
CA ALA A 440 14.12 8.01 14.13
C ALA A 440 13.67 9.41 13.72
N GLU A 441 12.65 9.50 12.86
CA GLU A 441 12.07 10.76 12.42
C GLU A 441 11.48 11.56 13.60
N ALA A 442 10.70 10.90 14.46
CA ALA A 442 10.15 11.54 15.65
C ALA A 442 11.25 12.03 16.59
N TYR A 443 12.30 11.24 16.81
CA TYR A 443 13.45 11.69 17.62
C TYR A 443 14.17 12.89 16.98
N ALA A 444 14.46 12.86 15.68
CA ALA A 444 15.09 13.97 14.99
C ALA A 444 14.27 15.25 15.10
N GLN A 445 12.95 15.17 14.87
CA GLN A 445 12.05 16.32 14.97
C GLN A 445 11.92 16.87 16.40
N LEU A 446 12.06 16.01 17.41
CA LEU A 446 12.08 16.41 18.83
C LEU A 446 13.45 16.93 19.31
N GLY A 447 14.49 16.89 18.46
CA GLY A 447 15.85 17.30 18.78
C GLY A 447 16.70 16.23 19.49
N ASN A 448 16.21 15.01 19.58
CA ASN A 448 16.93 13.85 20.14
C ASN A 448 17.79 13.19 19.04
N THR A 449 18.75 13.96 18.52
CA THR A 449 19.48 13.62 17.29
C THR A 449 20.34 12.36 17.44
N ASP A 450 20.99 12.15 18.58
CA ASP A 450 21.82 10.94 18.81
C ASP A 450 20.98 9.64 18.73
N GLN A 451 19.75 9.66 19.29
CA GLN A 451 18.85 8.52 19.20
C GLN A 451 18.37 8.29 17.77
N ALA A 452 18.09 9.35 17.02
CA ALA A 452 17.71 9.25 15.62
C ALA A 452 18.83 8.63 14.79
N ILE A 453 20.05 9.11 14.93
CA ILE A 453 21.22 8.61 14.18
C ILE A 453 21.56 7.16 14.57
N ALA A 454 21.39 6.77 15.84
CA ALA A 454 21.59 5.39 16.26
C ALA A 454 20.65 4.42 15.53
N LEU A 455 19.36 4.79 15.35
CA LEU A 455 18.39 4.00 14.61
C LEU A 455 18.70 3.94 13.11
N VAL A 456 19.08 5.07 12.51
CA VAL A 456 19.57 5.12 11.12
C VAL A 456 20.76 4.19 10.95
N ASN A 457 21.74 4.24 11.86
CA ASN A 457 22.93 3.38 11.80
C ASN A 457 22.59 1.89 11.98
N GLN A 458 21.54 1.54 12.70
CA GLN A 458 21.05 0.17 12.78
C GLN A 458 20.58 -0.33 11.40
N ILE A 459 19.80 0.49 10.67
CA ILE A 459 19.37 0.20 9.29
C ILE A 459 20.58 0.06 8.37
N ARG A 460 21.53 1.00 8.43
CA ARG A 460 22.72 1.01 7.57
C ARG A 460 23.64 -0.19 7.84
N THR A 461 23.76 -0.60 9.09
CA THR A 461 24.53 -1.81 9.46
C THR A 461 23.91 -3.07 8.84
N ARG A 462 22.57 -3.20 8.87
CA ARG A 462 21.87 -4.28 8.20
C ARG A 462 22.05 -4.19 6.68
N ALA A 463 21.92 -3.00 6.08
CA ALA A 463 22.08 -2.79 4.65
C ALA A 463 23.50 -3.18 4.19
N ALA A 464 24.53 -2.86 4.96
CA ALA A 464 25.91 -3.30 4.70
C ALA A 464 26.07 -4.81 4.69
N GLY A 465 25.28 -5.53 5.50
CA GLY A 465 25.24 -6.99 5.58
C GLY A 465 24.36 -7.67 4.53
N SER A 466 23.49 -6.91 3.83
CA SER A 466 22.55 -7.43 2.83
C SER A 466 23.26 -7.75 1.51
N THR A 467 24.04 -8.79 1.49
CA THR A 467 24.89 -9.15 0.35
C THR A 467 24.71 -10.59 -0.14
N GLN A 468 23.80 -11.35 0.44
CA GLN A 468 23.63 -12.78 0.14
C GLN A 468 23.47 -13.03 -1.37
N MET A 469 22.65 -12.25 -2.06
CA MET A 469 22.37 -12.41 -3.49
C MET A 469 23.45 -11.76 -4.38
N ILE A 470 24.20 -10.80 -3.86
CA ILE A 470 25.10 -9.91 -4.62
C ILE A 470 26.57 -10.01 -4.18
N ALA A 471 26.92 -10.97 -3.32
CA ALA A 471 28.29 -11.13 -2.80
C ALA A 471 29.35 -11.27 -3.90
N SER A 472 29.01 -11.88 -5.03
CA SER A 472 29.92 -12.05 -6.18
C SER A 472 29.98 -10.83 -7.11
N TYR A 473 29.12 -9.82 -6.95
CA TYR A 473 29.00 -8.71 -7.88
C TYR A 473 30.29 -7.90 -8.02
N PRO A 474 31.02 -7.55 -6.94
CA PRO A 474 32.29 -6.86 -7.07
C PRO A 474 33.32 -7.62 -7.89
N SER A 475 33.48 -8.92 -7.66
CA SER A 475 34.47 -9.73 -8.35
C SER A 475 34.07 -10.15 -9.76
N THR A 476 32.76 -10.26 -10.04
CA THR A 476 32.25 -10.76 -11.32
C THR A 476 31.93 -9.64 -12.29
N TYR A 477 31.33 -8.54 -11.79
CA TYR A 477 30.82 -7.44 -12.62
C TYR A 477 31.54 -6.10 -12.37
N GLY A 478 32.51 -6.06 -11.44
CA GLY A 478 33.33 -4.88 -11.15
C GLY A 478 32.61 -3.78 -10.39
N VAL A 479 31.39 -4.04 -9.86
CA VAL A 479 30.65 -3.04 -9.09
C VAL A 479 31.34 -2.70 -7.79
N LYS A 480 31.16 -1.46 -7.32
CA LYS A 480 31.71 -1.00 -6.05
C LYS A 480 30.57 -0.77 -5.06
N MET A 481 30.59 -1.51 -3.97
CA MET A 481 29.63 -1.38 -2.87
C MET A 481 30.33 -0.86 -1.63
N TYR A 482 29.90 0.32 -1.17
CA TYR A 482 30.44 0.87 0.06
C TYR A 482 29.39 1.72 0.78
N ILE A 483 29.05 1.33 2.00
CA ILE A 483 28.15 2.02 2.91
C ILE A 483 28.81 2.10 4.29
N ALA A 484 28.70 3.23 4.96
CA ALA A 484 29.24 3.45 6.30
C ALA A 484 28.20 4.07 7.22
N ASN A 485 28.33 3.86 8.52
CA ASN A 485 27.53 4.48 9.53
C ASN A 485 27.91 5.96 9.72
N TYR A 486 26.92 6.77 10.06
CA TYR A 486 27.13 8.17 10.46
C TYR A 486 27.91 8.22 11.78
N LYS A 487 28.85 9.16 11.87
CA LYS A 487 29.72 9.38 13.04
C LYS A 487 29.72 10.84 13.43
N GLY A 488 29.83 11.12 14.73
CA GLY A 488 29.81 12.50 15.27
C GLY A 488 28.41 12.92 15.67
N SER A 489 28.27 14.21 15.98
CA SER A 489 27.01 14.83 16.40
C SER A 489 26.43 15.64 15.25
N TYR A 490 25.12 15.67 15.15
CA TYR A 490 24.36 16.37 14.12
C TYR A 490 23.37 17.30 14.77
N ASN A 491 23.16 18.49 14.21
CA ASN A 491 22.07 19.34 14.63
C ASN A 491 20.71 18.76 14.17
N LYS A 492 19.61 19.38 14.58
CA LYS A 492 18.26 18.89 14.28
C LYS A 492 18.01 18.78 12.78
N ASP A 493 18.32 19.82 12.01
CA ASP A 493 18.01 19.86 10.58
C ASP A 493 18.84 18.83 9.81
N GLU A 494 20.12 18.68 10.15
CA GLU A 494 20.97 17.62 9.60
C GLU A 494 20.43 16.22 9.92
N ALA A 495 20.01 15.98 11.17
CA ALA A 495 19.46 14.69 11.56
C ALA A 495 18.15 14.37 10.83
N VAL A 496 17.28 15.36 10.63
CA VAL A 496 16.04 15.22 9.84
C VAL A 496 16.36 14.85 8.40
N GLU A 497 17.28 15.54 7.74
CA GLU A 497 17.68 15.21 6.36
C GLU A 497 18.34 13.84 6.25
N ILE A 498 19.14 13.43 7.23
CA ILE A 498 19.71 12.09 7.31
C ILE A 498 18.60 11.03 7.38
N VAL A 499 17.60 11.23 8.23
CA VAL A 499 16.47 10.28 8.37
C VAL A 499 15.64 10.24 7.09
N LYS A 500 15.33 11.37 6.46
CA LYS A 500 14.59 11.43 5.20
C LYS A 500 15.32 10.66 4.08
N MET A 501 16.64 10.85 3.96
CA MET A 501 17.45 10.13 2.98
C MET A 501 17.47 8.64 3.27
N GLU A 502 17.73 8.23 4.52
CA GLU A 502 17.75 6.82 4.88
C GLU A 502 16.40 6.14 4.64
N ARG A 503 15.28 6.85 4.95
CA ARG A 503 13.94 6.38 4.66
C ARG A 503 13.71 6.17 3.16
N ARG A 504 14.16 7.11 2.31
CA ARG A 504 14.08 6.96 0.86
C ARG A 504 14.83 5.73 0.38
N LEU A 505 16.09 5.52 0.81
CA LEU A 505 16.91 4.41 0.39
C LEU A 505 16.38 3.04 0.88
N GLU A 506 15.89 3.01 2.10
CA GLU A 506 15.36 1.78 2.72
C GLU A 506 14.01 1.36 2.12
N MET A 507 13.09 2.32 1.98
CA MET A 507 11.72 2.08 1.51
C MET A 507 11.55 2.29 0.01
N ALA A 508 12.61 2.44 -0.75
CA ALA A 508 12.58 2.64 -2.21
C ALA A 508 11.72 1.59 -2.92
N MET A 509 10.84 2.02 -3.81
CA MET A 509 9.91 1.17 -4.55
C MET A 509 8.91 0.40 -3.66
N GLU A 510 8.56 0.92 -2.47
CA GLU A 510 7.56 0.32 -1.58
C GLU A 510 6.31 1.21 -1.40
N SER A 511 6.08 2.14 -2.34
CA SER A 511 4.87 2.99 -2.41
C SER A 511 4.72 4.02 -1.27
N GLU A 512 5.83 4.47 -0.68
CA GLU A 512 5.82 5.43 0.43
C GLU A 512 6.35 6.82 0.05
N ARG A 513 7.25 6.91 -0.93
CA ARG A 513 8.02 8.14 -1.23
C ARG A 513 7.16 9.37 -1.50
N PHE A 514 6.13 9.25 -2.34
CA PHE A 514 5.25 10.39 -2.64
C PHE A 514 4.55 10.93 -1.40
N PHE A 515 4.02 10.04 -0.59
CA PHE A 515 3.31 10.41 0.64
C PHE A 515 4.22 11.00 1.70
N ASP A 516 5.47 10.54 1.79
CA ASP A 516 6.47 11.14 2.66
C ASP A 516 6.79 12.59 2.24
N LEU A 517 6.96 12.84 0.93
CA LEU A 517 7.18 14.19 0.40
C LEU A 517 6.01 15.13 0.70
N VAL A 518 4.77 14.66 0.51
CA VAL A 518 3.56 15.45 0.84
C VAL A 518 3.47 15.72 2.35
N ARG A 519 3.70 14.70 3.16
CA ARG A 519 3.64 14.80 4.61
C ARG A 519 4.72 15.76 5.17
N TRP A 520 5.91 15.76 4.60
CA TRP A 520 6.99 16.69 5.00
C TRP A 520 6.77 18.12 4.51
N GLY A 521 5.86 18.32 3.54
CA GLY A 521 5.68 19.61 2.86
C GLY A 521 6.72 19.89 1.78
N ASP A 522 7.48 18.87 1.38
CA ASP A 522 8.61 18.99 0.44
C ASP A 522 8.21 18.72 -1.02
N ALA A 523 6.99 18.22 -1.28
CA ALA A 523 6.59 17.67 -2.58
C ALA A 523 6.82 18.63 -3.74
N ALA A 524 6.35 19.87 -3.63
CA ALA A 524 6.50 20.86 -4.72
C ALA A 524 7.97 21.19 -5.02
N THR A 525 8.79 21.35 -3.98
CA THR A 525 10.22 21.67 -4.13
C THR A 525 11.00 20.51 -4.74
N VAL A 526 10.80 19.30 -4.19
CA VAL A 526 11.55 18.12 -4.62
C VAL A 526 11.13 17.68 -6.02
N LEU A 527 9.82 17.60 -6.29
CA LEU A 527 9.33 17.08 -7.57
C LEU A 527 9.56 18.05 -8.72
N ASN A 528 9.41 19.38 -8.54
CA ASN A 528 9.74 20.32 -9.60
C ASN A 528 11.25 20.36 -9.92
N LYS A 529 12.10 20.18 -8.90
CA LYS A 529 13.55 20.00 -9.13
C LYS A 529 13.81 18.69 -9.88
N TYR A 530 13.19 17.59 -9.45
CA TYR A 530 13.28 16.29 -10.12
C TYR A 530 12.88 16.40 -11.59
N PHE A 531 11.71 16.95 -11.91
CA PHE A 531 11.24 17.09 -13.29
C PHE A 531 12.24 17.86 -14.15
N ALA A 532 12.80 18.97 -13.64
CA ALA A 532 13.78 19.77 -14.38
C ALA A 532 15.10 19.03 -14.64
N GLU A 533 15.58 18.24 -13.68
CA GLU A 533 16.84 17.49 -13.79
C GLU A 533 16.68 16.22 -14.63
N GLU A 534 15.52 15.53 -14.51
CA GLU A 534 15.27 14.22 -15.10
C GLU A 534 15.01 14.27 -16.62
N ILE A 535 14.73 15.43 -17.21
CA ILE A 535 14.49 15.62 -18.65
C ILE A 535 15.63 14.99 -19.46
N SER A 536 16.86 15.04 -18.98
CA SER A 536 18.03 14.46 -19.66
C SER A 536 18.01 12.93 -19.71
N SER A 537 17.28 12.28 -18.82
CA SER A 537 17.14 10.82 -18.73
C SER A 537 15.78 10.35 -19.26
N CYS A 538 14.75 11.18 -19.13
CA CYS A 538 13.38 10.88 -19.53
C CYS A 538 12.69 12.16 -20.05
N ALA A 539 12.62 12.30 -21.36
CA ALA A 539 12.17 13.54 -22.03
C ALA A 539 10.68 13.89 -21.75
N ILE A 540 9.88 12.94 -21.25
CA ILE A 540 8.46 13.21 -20.90
C ILE A 540 8.30 14.30 -19.86
N TYR A 541 9.30 14.51 -19.00
CA TYR A 541 9.26 15.51 -17.93
C TYR A 541 9.40 16.96 -18.40
N SER A 542 9.64 17.18 -19.69
CA SER A 542 9.63 18.54 -20.28
C SER A 542 8.31 19.30 -20.07
N ASN A 543 7.19 18.58 -19.88
CA ASN A 543 5.88 19.14 -19.62
C ASN A 543 5.38 18.88 -18.18
N ALA A 544 6.22 18.29 -17.33
CA ALA A 544 5.83 17.96 -15.96
C ALA A 544 5.90 19.19 -15.06
N HIS A 545 4.94 19.30 -14.15
CA HIS A 545 4.92 20.35 -13.15
C HIS A 545 4.04 19.96 -11.95
N PHE A 546 4.58 20.08 -10.75
CA PHE A 546 3.82 19.90 -9.52
C PHE A 546 3.29 21.25 -9.03
N THR A 547 1.99 21.39 -8.97
CA THR A 547 1.30 22.60 -8.50
C THR A 547 1.00 22.47 -7.02
N ALA A 548 1.70 23.26 -6.19
CA ALA A 548 1.45 23.32 -4.76
C ALA A 548 -0.02 23.69 -4.45
N ASN A 549 -0.56 23.11 -3.40
CA ASN A 549 -1.97 23.22 -2.99
C ASN A 549 -2.97 22.51 -3.92
N LYS A 550 -2.49 21.78 -4.92
CA LYS A 550 -3.32 20.98 -5.82
C LYS A 550 -2.86 19.52 -5.85
N ASP A 551 -1.63 19.29 -6.27
CA ASP A 551 -1.15 17.97 -6.66
C ASP A 551 -0.71 17.11 -5.46
N GLU A 552 -0.77 17.62 -4.21
CA GLU A 552 -0.57 16.82 -2.99
C GLU A 552 -1.64 15.72 -2.86
N TYR A 553 -2.88 16.03 -3.28
CA TYR A 553 -4.01 15.11 -3.16
C TYR A 553 -4.71 14.95 -4.52
N LEU A 554 -5.36 13.81 -4.69
CA LEU A 554 -6.20 13.55 -5.86
C LEU A 554 -7.52 14.33 -5.76
N PRO A 555 -8.13 14.70 -6.89
CA PRO A 555 -9.46 15.29 -6.87
C PRO A 555 -10.50 14.28 -6.39
N ILE A 556 -11.57 14.77 -5.76
CA ILE A 556 -12.76 13.95 -5.56
C ILE A 556 -13.33 13.58 -6.93
N PRO A 557 -13.55 12.29 -7.26
CA PRO A 557 -13.98 11.88 -8.58
C PRO A 557 -15.32 12.51 -8.98
N PHE A 558 -15.44 12.92 -10.22
CA PHE A 558 -16.67 13.59 -10.73
C PHE A 558 -17.95 12.78 -10.47
N SER A 559 -17.87 11.45 -10.67
CA SER A 559 -19.00 10.54 -10.42
C SER A 559 -19.44 10.56 -8.95
N GLN A 560 -18.51 10.68 -8.01
CA GLN A 560 -18.78 10.70 -6.58
C GLN A 560 -19.36 12.06 -6.14
N LEU A 561 -18.81 13.16 -6.67
CA LEU A 561 -19.40 14.49 -6.47
C LEU A 561 -20.84 14.54 -6.97
N SER A 562 -21.10 14.04 -8.18
CA SER A 562 -22.44 14.01 -8.76
C SER A 562 -23.40 13.14 -7.95
N ALA A 563 -22.96 11.97 -7.49
CA ALA A 563 -23.78 11.04 -6.71
C ALA A 563 -24.10 11.56 -5.30
N SER A 564 -23.27 12.44 -4.75
CA SER A 564 -23.44 12.97 -3.40
C SER A 564 -24.58 13.99 -3.26
N ASN A 565 -25.23 14.38 -4.34
CA ASN A 565 -26.30 15.40 -4.34
C ASN A 565 -25.90 16.72 -3.65
N GLY A 566 -24.62 17.11 -3.75
CA GLY A 566 -24.08 18.34 -3.17
C GLY A 566 -23.53 18.22 -1.75
N HIS A 567 -23.52 17.03 -1.18
CA HIS A 567 -22.90 16.79 0.15
C HIS A 567 -21.37 16.72 0.10
N TYR A 568 -20.78 16.46 -1.07
CA TYR A 568 -19.32 16.46 -1.22
C TYR A 568 -18.84 17.78 -1.83
N THR A 569 -17.70 18.25 -1.32
CA THR A 569 -16.98 19.42 -1.82
C THR A 569 -15.68 18.96 -2.47
N GLN A 570 -15.34 19.55 -3.62
CA GLN A 570 -14.08 19.26 -4.30
C GLN A 570 -12.87 19.73 -3.48
N ASN A 571 -11.77 19.01 -3.58
CA ASN A 571 -10.49 19.44 -3.03
C ASN A 571 -10.03 20.76 -3.67
N ILE A 572 -9.24 21.54 -2.93
CA ILE A 572 -8.61 22.76 -3.45
C ILE A 572 -7.72 22.42 -4.65
N GLY A 573 -7.54 23.37 -5.59
CA GLY A 573 -6.63 23.19 -6.73
C GLY A 573 -7.21 23.45 -8.12
N ASN A 574 -8.43 24.00 -8.23
CA ASN A 574 -9.08 24.28 -9.54
C ASN A 574 -9.18 23.04 -10.44
N TRP A 575 -9.87 22.02 -9.95
CA TRP A 575 -10.16 20.76 -10.64
C TRP A 575 -11.26 20.86 -11.68
#